data_efb83aee149baf244dadc3ad66e1626c
#
_entry.id   efb83aee149baf244dadc3ad66e1626c
#
_cell.length_a   1.000
_cell.length_b   1.000
_cell.length_c   1.000
_cell.angle_alpha   90.00
_cell.angle_beta   90.00
_cell.angle_gamma   90.00
#
_symmetry.space_group_name_H-M   'P 1'
#
loop_
_entity.id
_entity.type
_entity.pdbx_description
1 polymer ?
#
loop_
_entity_poly.entity_id
_entity_poly.type
_entity_poly.pdbx_seq_one_letter_code
_entity_poly.pdbx_strand_id
1 'polypeptide(L)'
;RQMCIRDSAHIEDDLKQLKAPLGVYIVYGNHEYRANRNAKYRWLQKTGGTLLIDSVVQPDSTFYLIGRDDFIHKKRKSLHSLMEGVDTGKPIIVLDHQPWSFAEMNMNGVDLGLHGHTHNGQLWPYPLLMKLVYECPYGYYKKGPTQFYVSSGIGIAGPPYRVGTVSELVVLH
;
A
#
# COMPACT_ATOMS: atom_id res chain seq x y z
N ARG A 1 -11.50 -12.25 10.10
CA ARG A 1 -12.25 -11.90 8.86
C ARG A 1 -11.87 -10.50 8.51
N GLN A 2 -10.96 -10.30 7.58
CA GLN A 2 -10.88 -9.01 6.94
C GLN A 2 -12.26 -8.72 6.38
N MET A 3 -12.69 -7.48 6.59
CA MET A 3 -14.04 -7.02 6.36
C MET A 3 -14.79 -7.82 5.30
N CYS A 4 -15.77 -8.59 5.74
CA CYS A 4 -16.78 -9.10 4.85
C CYS A 4 -17.46 -7.91 4.17
N ILE A 5 -17.95 -8.09 2.96
CA ILE A 5 -18.71 -7.07 2.19
C ILE A 5 -19.76 -6.33 3.05
N ARG A 6 -20.23 -6.96 4.11
CA ARG A 6 -21.19 -6.41 5.08
C ARG A 6 -20.60 -5.28 5.95
N ASP A 7 -19.32 -5.38 6.31
CA ASP A 7 -18.67 -4.34 7.14
C ASP A 7 -18.17 -3.18 6.26
N SER A 8 -17.93 -3.45 4.97
CA SER A 8 -17.53 -2.42 3.99
C SER A 8 -18.64 -1.38 3.71
N ALA A 9 -19.90 -1.75 3.84
CA ALA A 9 -21.03 -0.84 3.55
C ALA A 9 -21.09 0.36 4.50
N HIS A 10 -20.60 0.20 5.74
CA HIS A 10 -20.58 1.28 6.72
C HIS A 10 -19.33 2.18 6.59
N ILE A 11 -18.21 1.66 6.08
CA ILE A 11 -16.96 2.40 5.90
C ILE A 11 -16.96 3.21 4.58
N GLU A 12 -17.82 2.86 3.62
CA GLU A 12 -17.87 3.57 2.33
C GLU A 12 -18.14 5.06 2.53
N ASP A 13 -19.08 5.41 3.41
CA ASP A 13 -19.44 6.81 3.65
C ASP A 13 -18.35 7.56 4.43
N ASP A 14 -17.63 6.89 5.32
CA ASP A 14 -16.47 7.46 6.00
C ASP A 14 -15.32 7.72 5.01
N LEU A 15 -15.05 6.77 4.11
CA LEU A 15 -14.02 6.92 3.09
C LEU A 15 -14.34 8.04 2.09
N LYS A 16 -15.60 8.26 1.74
CA LYS A 16 -16.03 9.39 0.90
C LYS A 16 -15.76 10.77 1.52
N GLN A 17 -15.60 10.82 2.85
CA GLN A 17 -15.28 12.07 3.55
C GLN A 17 -13.79 12.40 3.48
N LEU A 18 -12.93 11.43 3.13
CA LEU A 18 -11.51 11.68 2.93
C LEU A 18 -11.31 12.62 1.73
N LYS A 19 -10.78 13.80 1.99
CA LYS A 19 -10.46 14.80 0.98
C LYS A 19 -9.08 15.35 1.23
N ALA A 20 -8.30 15.48 0.18
CA ALA A 20 -6.98 16.08 0.22
C ALA A 20 -6.77 16.96 -1.03
N PRO A 21 -6.01 18.08 -0.93
CA PRO A 21 -5.78 18.96 -2.06
C PRO A 21 -5.18 18.26 -3.29
N LEU A 22 -4.31 17.28 -3.08
CA LEU A 22 -3.67 16.50 -4.14
C LEU A 22 -4.40 15.18 -4.46
N GLY A 23 -5.55 14.94 -3.85
CA GLY A 23 -6.35 13.73 -4.06
C GLY A 23 -6.12 12.63 -3.02
N VAL A 24 -6.95 11.61 -3.10
CA VAL A 24 -6.87 10.38 -2.29
C VAL A 24 -6.57 9.23 -3.23
N TYR A 25 -5.51 8.47 -2.96
CA TYR A 25 -5.04 7.40 -3.83
C TYR A 25 -5.13 6.05 -3.13
N ILE A 26 -5.53 5.03 -3.86
CA ILE A 26 -5.79 3.69 -3.35
C ILE A 26 -5.03 2.69 -4.21
N VAL A 27 -4.40 1.70 -3.59
CA VAL A 27 -3.82 0.54 -4.29
C VAL A 27 -4.47 -0.76 -3.83
N TYR A 28 -4.42 -1.77 -4.66
CA TYR A 28 -4.86 -3.11 -4.29
C TYR A 28 -3.88 -3.78 -3.31
N GLY A 29 -4.47 -4.55 -2.38
CA GLY A 29 -3.77 -5.56 -1.63
C GLY A 29 -4.15 -6.97 -2.07
N ASN A 30 -3.53 -7.98 -1.45
CA ASN A 30 -3.79 -9.39 -1.73
C ASN A 30 -5.25 -9.81 -1.47
N HIS A 31 -5.98 -9.09 -0.63
CA HIS A 31 -7.37 -9.39 -0.31
C HIS A 31 -8.35 -9.02 -1.42
N GLU A 32 -7.99 -8.10 -2.28
CA GLU A 32 -8.79 -7.76 -3.47
C GLU A 32 -8.82 -8.93 -4.46
N TYR A 33 -7.81 -9.80 -4.42
CA TYR A 33 -7.72 -11.01 -5.24
C TYR A 33 -8.37 -12.26 -4.61
N ARG A 34 -8.65 -12.26 -3.31
CA ARG A 34 -9.25 -13.42 -2.60
C ARG A 34 -10.77 -13.49 -2.67
N ALA A 35 -11.42 -12.48 -3.23
CA ALA A 35 -12.87 -12.40 -3.36
C ALA A 35 -13.26 -11.89 -4.76
N ASN A 36 -14.52 -11.52 -4.96
CA ASN A 36 -14.98 -10.97 -6.23
C ASN A 36 -14.31 -9.61 -6.51
N ARG A 37 -13.22 -9.64 -7.29
CA ARG A 37 -12.41 -8.49 -7.68
C ARG A 37 -13.24 -7.37 -8.30
N ASN A 38 -14.20 -7.73 -9.18
CA ASN A 38 -15.03 -6.74 -9.87
C ASN A 38 -15.99 -6.02 -8.90
N ALA A 39 -16.50 -6.72 -7.91
CA ALA A 39 -17.34 -6.10 -6.88
C ALA A 39 -16.53 -5.13 -6.00
N LYS A 40 -15.31 -5.53 -5.61
CA LYS A 40 -14.40 -4.68 -4.85
C LYS A 40 -13.92 -3.47 -5.65
N TYR A 41 -13.61 -3.64 -6.92
CA TYR A 41 -13.26 -2.54 -7.81
C TYR A 41 -14.37 -1.47 -7.84
N ARG A 42 -15.61 -1.90 -8.10
CA ARG A 42 -16.78 -0.99 -8.11
C ARG A 42 -17.02 -0.33 -6.76
N TRP A 43 -16.77 -1.06 -5.67
CA TRP A 43 -16.91 -0.51 -4.33
C TRP A 43 -15.85 0.56 -4.05
N LEU A 44 -14.57 0.29 -4.36
CA LEU A 44 -13.49 1.27 -4.19
C LEU A 44 -13.71 2.53 -5.04
N GLN A 45 -14.20 2.39 -6.26
CA GLN A 45 -14.54 3.54 -7.09
C GLN A 45 -15.60 4.47 -6.45
N LYS A 46 -16.53 3.90 -5.66
CA LYS A 46 -17.54 4.68 -4.96
C LYS A 46 -17.01 5.49 -3.78
N THR A 47 -15.82 5.17 -3.28
CA THR A 47 -15.20 5.90 -2.15
C THR A 47 -14.67 7.27 -2.54
N GLY A 48 -14.62 7.62 -3.83
CA GLY A 48 -14.11 8.89 -4.34
C GLY A 48 -12.59 8.97 -4.46
N GLY A 49 -11.86 7.93 -4.05
CA GLY A 49 -10.41 7.84 -4.23
C GLY A 49 -10.03 7.37 -5.64
N THR A 50 -8.88 7.82 -6.12
CA THR A 50 -8.26 7.35 -7.37
C THR A 50 -7.59 6.01 -7.15
N LEU A 51 -8.11 4.95 -7.79
CA LEU A 51 -7.53 3.62 -7.70
C LEU A 51 -6.37 3.48 -8.69
N LEU A 52 -5.19 3.21 -8.18
CA LEU A 52 -3.97 2.98 -8.95
C LEU A 52 -3.68 1.48 -9.02
N ILE A 53 -3.68 0.93 -10.23
CA ILE A 53 -3.36 -0.48 -10.51
C ILE A 53 -2.34 -0.50 -11.64
N ASP A 54 -1.07 -0.71 -11.32
CA ASP A 54 0.05 -0.62 -12.26
C ASP A 54 -0.01 0.66 -13.11
N SER A 55 -0.16 1.78 -12.43
CA SER A 55 -0.36 3.09 -13.05
C SER A 55 0.47 4.17 -12.38
N VAL A 56 0.81 5.18 -13.17
CA VAL A 56 1.57 6.35 -12.78
C VAL A 56 0.69 7.58 -12.89
N VAL A 57 0.73 8.41 -11.89
CA VAL A 57 0.06 9.73 -11.91
C VAL A 57 1.02 10.80 -11.40
N GLN A 58 0.74 12.02 -11.76
CA GLN A 58 1.42 13.19 -11.25
C GLN A 58 0.35 14.06 -10.58
N PRO A 59 0.21 13.97 -9.23
CA PRO A 59 -0.83 14.69 -8.48
C PRO A 59 -0.74 16.20 -8.64
N ASP A 60 0.49 16.69 -8.78
CA ASP A 60 0.85 18.01 -9.23
C ASP A 60 2.14 17.95 -10.06
N SER A 61 2.71 19.09 -10.43
CA SER A 61 3.92 19.12 -11.24
C SER A 61 5.21 18.77 -10.49
N THR A 62 5.17 18.53 -9.17
CA THR A 62 6.37 18.43 -8.33
C THR A 62 6.87 17.01 -8.11
N PHE A 63 6.01 15.98 -8.16
CA PHE A 63 6.39 14.59 -7.91
C PHE A 63 5.53 13.59 -8.70
N TYR A 64 6.00 12.36 -8.79
CA TYR A 64 5.25 11.22 -9.33
C TYR A 64 4.77 10.29 -8.23
N LEU A 65 3.56 9.76 -8.41
CA LEU A 65 2.98 8.73 -7.58
C LEU A 65 2.69 7.50 -8.43
N ILE A 66 3.29 6.37 -8.07
CA ILE A 66 3.13 5.09 -8.76
C ILE A 66 2.36 4.14 -7.85
N GLY A 67 1.21 3.68 -8.30
CA GLY A 67 0.47 2.63 -7.62
C GLY A 67 0.68 1.29 -8.30
N ARG A 68 1.24 0.33 -7.58
CA ARG A 68 1.47 -1.03 -8.07
C ARG A 68 0.27 -1.92 -7.80
N ASP A 69 0.01 -2.85 -8.71
CA ASP A 69 -0.90 -3.96 -8.43
C ASP A 69 -0.28 -4.91 -7.38
N ASP A 70 -1.08 -5.68 -6.68
CA ASP A 70 -0.58 -6.56 -5.64
C ASP A 70 0.36 -7.65 -6.19
N PHE A 71 1.35 -8.01 -5.39
CA PHE A 71 2.37 -9.02 -5.71
C PHE A 71 1.76 -10.40 -6.08
N ILE A 72 0.57 -10.72 -5.59
CA ILE A 72 -0.13 -11.97 -5.93
C ILE A 72 -0.58 -12.02 -7.41
N HIS A 73 -0.70 -10.87 -8.07
CA HIS A 73 -1.07 -10.79 -9.47
C HIS A 73 0.14 -11.03 -10.36
N LYS A 74 0.26 -12.26 -10.87
CA LYS A 74 1.42 -12.68 -11.69
C LYS A 74 1.66 -11.87 -12.97
N LYS A 75 0.65 -11.11 -13.43
CA LYS A 75 0.73 -10.25 -14.63
C LYS A 75 0.94 -8.77 -14.27
N ARG A 76 1.27 -8.46 -13.00
CA ARG A 76 1.58 -7.08 -12.63
C ARG A 76 2.78 -6.58 -13.42
N LYS A 77 2.77 -5.32 -13.79
CA LYS A 77 3.87 -4.69 -14.52
C LYS A 77 5.11 -4.63 -13.65
N SER A 78 6.29 -4.74 -14.27
CA SER A 78 7.54 -4.43 -13.57
C SER A 78 7.59 -2.93 -13.21
N LEU A 79 8.31 -2.59 -12.15
CA LEU A 79 8.49 -1.18 -11.80
C LEU A 79 9.26 -0.45 -12.90
N HIS A 80 10.24 -1.09 -13.52
CA HIS A 80 10.97 -0.54 -14.66
C HIS A 80 10.02 -0.10 -15.79
N SER A 81 9.06 -0.96 -16.17
CA SER A 81 8.07 -0.62 -17.20
C SER A 81 7.12 0.53 -16.79
N LEU A 82 6.82 0.66 -15.51
CA LEU A 82 6.02 1.80 -15.00
C LEU A 82 6.82 3.11 -14.98
N MET A 83 8.14 3.02 -14.91
CA MET A 83 9.05 4.16 -14.91
C MET A 83 9.35 4.71 -16.31
N GLU A 84 8.92 4.02 -17.38
CA GLU A 84 9.09 4.51 -18.74
C GLU A 84 8.40 5.87 -18.92
N GLY A 85 9.16 6.90 -19.26
CA GLY A 85 8.68 8.27 -19.43
C GLY A 85 8.52 9.09 -18.13
N VAL A 86 8.88 8.53 -16.98
CA VAL A 86 8.93 9.26 -15.71
C VAL A 86 10.20 10.10 -15.65
N ASP A 87 10.07 11.38 -15.33
CA ASP A 87 11.20 12.28 -15.09
C ASP A 87 11.83 11.98 -13.72
N THR A 88 12.95 11.30 -13.72
CA THR A 88 13.69 10.92 -12.50
C THR A 88 14.39 12.10 -11.80
N GLY A 89 14.31 13.31 -12.35
CA GLY A 89 14.72 14.53 -11.68
C GLY A 89 13.70 15.03 -10.64
N LYS A 90 12.53 14.40 -10.57
CA LYS A 90 11.48 14.70 -9.59
C LYS A 90 11.33 13.55 -8.59
N PRO A 91 10.90 13.84 -7.34
CA PRO A 91 10.61 12.81 -6.37
C PRO A 91 9.61 11.77 -6.86
N ILE A 92 9.88 10.51 -6.58
CA ILE A 92 9.05 9.37 -6.99
C ILE A 92 8.61 8.60 -5.75
N ILE A 93 7.29 8.56 -5.55
CA ILE A 93 6.66 7.83 -4.45
C ILE A 93 5.97 6.59 -5.02
N VAL A 94 6.23 5.42 -4.45
CA VAL A 94 5.61 4.15 -4.84
C VAL A 94 4.71 3.63 -3.74
N LEU A 95 3.47 3.33 -4.09
CA LEU A 95 2.53 2.59 -3.26
C LEU A 95 2.53 1.13 -3.70
N ASP A 96 2.99 0.22 -2.86
CA ASP A 96 2.98 -1.23 -3.10
C ASP A 96 2.57 -1.94 -1.81
N HIS A 97 1.46 -2.66 -1.84
CA HIS A 97 0.86 -3.21 -0.63
C HIS A 97 1.81 -4.14 0.14
N GLN A 98 2.52 -5.04 -0.56
CA GLN A 98 3.40 -6.01 0.10
C GLN A 98 4.86 -5.54 0.09
N PRO A 99 5.60 -5.62 1.22
CA PRO A 99 6.96 -5.10 1.35
C PRO A 99 8.03 -6.10 0.83
N TRP A 100 7.93 -6.49 -0.45
CA TRP A 100 8.89 -7.39 -1.11
C TRP A 100 9.84 -6.69 -2.09
N SER A 101 9.50 -5.48 -2.53
CA SER A 101 10.11 -4.84 -3.70
C SER A 101 11.20 -3.83 -3.38
N PHE A 102 11.81 -3.84 -2.19
CA PHE A 102 12.77 -2.83 -1.76
C PHE A 102 13.99 -2.72 -2.68
N ALA A 103 14.55 -3.86 -3.10
CA ALA A 103 15.69 -3.87 -4.03
C ALA A 103 15.29 -3.32 -5.41
N GLU A 104 14.13 -3.73 -5.94
CA GLU A 104 13.61 -3.24 -7.22
C GLU A 104 13.38 -1.73 -7.18
N MET A 105 12.78 -1.20 -6.10
CA MET A 105 12.55 0.23 -5.93
C MET A 105 13.85 1.02 -5.86
N ASN A 106 14.82 0.54 -5.07
CA ASN A 106 16.13 1.17 -4.97
C ASN A 106 16.89 1.20 -6.31
N MET A 107 16.86 0.10 -7.07
CA MET A 107 17.49 0.04 -8.40
C MET A 107 16.83 0.96 -9.43
N ASN A 108 15.55 1.26 -9.29
CA ASN A 108 14.81 2.15 -10.20
C ASN A 108 14.77 3.61 -9.73
N GLY A 109 15.50 3.99 -8.68
CA GLY A 109 15.62 5.39 -8.24
C GLY A 109 14.36 5.93 -7.58
N VAL A 110 13.58 5.08 -6.90
CA VAL A 110 12.43 5.52 -6.09
C VAL A 110 12.93 6.22 -4.84
N ASP A 111 12.31 7.35 -4.48
CA ASP A 111 12.66 8.10 -3.27
C ASP A 111 11.96 7.54 -2.03
N LEU A 112 10.67 7.20 -2.17
CA LEU A 112 9.85 6.71 -1.06
C LEU A 112 8.94 5.55 -1.47
N GLY A 113 9.05 4.41 -0.77
CA GLY A 113 8.15 3.27 -0.87
C GLY A 113 7.21 3.19 0.33
N LEU A 114 5.90 3.11 0.10
CA LEU A 114 4.89 2.97 1.14
C LEU A 114 4.21 1.62 1.05
N HIS A 115 4.20 0.89 2.16
CA HIS A 115 3.74 -0.49 2.25
C HIS A 115 2.82 -0.73 3.44
N GLY A 116 2.15 -1.88 3.44
CA GLY A 116 1.33 -2.39 4.54
C GLY A 116 1.45 -3.90 4.68
N HIS A 117 0.33 -4.61 4.60
CA HIS A 117 0.19 -6.06 4.51
C HIS A 117 0.52 -6.84 5.78
N THR A 118 1.62 -6.58 6.44
CA THR A 118 2.16 -7.40 7.53
C THR A 118 1.39 -7.26 8.83
N HIS A 119 0.65 -6.15 9.00
CA HIS A 119 -0.02 -5.77 10.26
C HIS A 119 0.92 -5.78 11.48
N ASN A 120 2.25 -5.68 11.25
CA ASN A 120 3.28 -5.90 12.27
C ASN A 120 3.09 -7.25 12.99
N GLY A 121 2.69 -8.31 12.24
CA GLY A 121 2.40 -9.63 12.78
C GLY A 121 1.10 -9.74 13.57
N GLN A 122 0.44 -8.61 13.94
CA GLN A 122 -0.85 -8.48 14.64
C GLN A 122 -0.92 -9.16 16.02
N LEU A 123 -0.43 -10.37 16.18
CA LEU A 123 -0.53 -11.20 17.40
C LEU A 123 0.86 -11.61 17.87
N TRP A 124 1.19 -11.36 19.13
CA TRP A 124 2.38 -11.92 19.75
C TRP A 124 2.35 -13.45 19.73
N PRO A 125 3.45 -14.18 19.36
CA PRO A 125 4.79 -13.64 19.03
C PRO A 125 5.07 -13.43 17.53
N TYR A 126 4.07 -13.38 16.67
CA TYR A 126 4.23 -13.22 15.21
C TYR A 126 5.11 -12.04 14.76
N PRO A 127 5.17 -10.88 15.45
CA PRO A 127 6.10 -9.81 15.08
C PRO A 127 7.57 -10.28 15.01
N LEU A 128 7.97 -11.24 15.85
CA LEU A 128 9.32 -11.82 15.79
C LEU A 128 9.52 -12.68 14.55
N LEU A 129 8.51 -13.47 14.19
CA LEU A 129 8.55 -14.33 13.00
C LEU A 129 8.55 -13.51 11.70
N MET A 130 7.84 -12.38 11.67
CA MET A 130 7.85 -11.47 10.51
C MET A 130 9.25 -10.95 10.18
N LYS A 131 10.11 -10.74 11.19
CA LYS A 131 11.50 -10.32 11.00
C LYS A 131 12.38 -11.37 10.32
N LEU A 132 11.97 -12.63 10.33
CA LEU A 132 12.67 -13.73 9.64
C LEU A 132 12.24 -13.85 8.17
N VAL A 133 11.05 -13.30 7.83
CA VAL A 133 10.44 -13.43 6.50
C VAL A 133 10.65 -12.16 5.67
N TYR A 134 10.50 -10.99 6.29
CA TYR A 134 10.57 -9.70 5.62
C TYR A 134 11.84 -8.95 6.00
N GLU A 135 12.45 -8.29 5.03
CA GLU A 135 13.61 -7.41 5.26
C GLU A 135 13.24 -6.25 6.22
N CYS A 136 12.04 -5.68 6.05
CA CYS A 136 11.43 -4.76 6.99
C CYS A 136 9.93 -5.09 7.12
N PRO A 137 9.50 -5.72 8.19
CA PRO A 137 8.09 -6.05 8.39
C PRO A 137 7.25 -4.88 8.89
N TYR A 138 7.86 -3.83 9.48
CA TYR A 138 7.15 -2.71 10.08
C TYR A 138 8.07 -1.51 10.32
N GLY A 139 7.52 -0.31 10.17
CA GLY A 139 8.16 0.95 10.47
C GLY A 139 9.03 1.48 9.33
N TYR A 140 9.90 2.41 9.69
CA TYR A 140 10.83 3.05 8.76
C TYR A 140 12.02 2.14 8.43
N TYR A 141 12.41 2.16 7.16
CA TYR A 141 13.57 1.46 6.66
C TYR A 141 14.24 2.27 5.54
N LYS A 142 15.56 2.17 5.41
CA LYS A 142 16.31 2.83 4.35
C LYS A 142 17.23 1.82 3.65
N LYS A 143 17.20 1.82 2.31
CA LYS A 143 18.08 1.00 1.48
C LYS A 143 18.69 1.88 0.39
N GLY A 144 20.00 2.12 0.47
CA GLY A 144 20.64 3.11 -0.39
C GLY A 144 20.02 4.50 -0.20
N PRO A 145 19.69 5.21 -1.27
CA PRO A 145 18.99 6.50 -1.20
C PRO A 145 17.50 6.34 -0.88
N THR A 146 16.87 5.21 -1.21
CA THR A 146 15.43 4.99 -1.09
C THR A 146 14.99 4.83 0.36
N GLN A 147 13.93 5.52 0.73
CA GLN A 147 13.27 5.43 2.03
C GLN A 147 12.02 4.57 1.92
N PHE A 148 11.69 3.84 2.98
CA PHE A 148 10.51 2.98 3.04
C PHE A 148 9.77 3.15 4.34
N TYR A 149 8.46 3.00 4.30
CA TYR A 149 7.65 2.83 5.48
C TYR A 149 6.67 1.67 5.30
N VAL A 150 6.68 0.73 6.24
CA VAL A 150 5.74 -0.39 6.29
C VAL A 150 4.78 -0.18 7.44
N SER A 151 3.54 0.15 7.12
CA SER A 151 2.50 0.42 8.12
C SER A 151 1.90 -0.86 8.69
N SER A 152 1.59 -0.84 9.98
CA SER A 152 0.74 -1.87 10.60
C SER A 152 -0.73 -1.75 10.20
N GLY A 153 -1.12 -0.61 9.62
CA GLY A 153 -2.48 -0.32 9.16
C GLY A 153 -3.50 -0.10 10.28
N ILE A 154 -4.64 0.48 9.91
CA ILE A 154 -5.78 0.66 10.82
C ILE A 154 -6.58 -0.64 11.00
N GLY A 155 -6.63 -1.46 9.95
CA GLY A 155 -7.39 -2.71 9.93
C GLY A 155 -6.73 -3.86 10.67
N ILE A 156 -7.43 -4.98 10.70
CA ILE A 156 -7.00 -6.25 11.29
C ILE A 156 -7.11 -7.37 10.25
N ALA A 157 -6.29 -8.41 10.42
CA ALA A 157 -6.31 -9.61 9.59
C ALA A 157 -6.71 -10.83 10.43
N GLY A 158 -7.77 -11.54 10.04
CA GLY A 158 -8.23 -12.75 10.74
C GLY A 158 -8.93 -12.44 12.06
N PRO A 159 -8.33 -12.75 13.23
CA PRO A 159 -8.95 -12.49 14.54
C PRO A 159 -9.23 -11.00 14.75
N PRO A 160 -10.38 -10.62 15.37
CA PRO A 160 -10.79 -9.23 15.52
C PRO A 160 -10.10 -8.49 16.67
N TYR A 161 -8.83 -8.77 16.90
CA TYR A 161 -8.02 -8.14 17.96
C TYR A 161 -6.54 -8.14 17.60
N ARG A 162 -5.77 -7.27 18.28
CA ARG A 162 -4.30 -7.22 18.25
C ARG A 162 -3.74 -7.54 19.61
N VAL A 163 -2.58 -8.20 19.66
CA VAL A 163 -1.83 -8.49 20.90
C VAL A 163 -0.38 -8.13 20.66
N GLY A 164 0.13 -7.18 21.44
CA GLY A 164 1.52 -6.70 21.33
C GLY A 164 1.80 -5.84 20.09
N THR A 165 0.76 -5.43 19.36
CA THR A 165 0.85 -4.49 18.23
C THR A 165 -0.32 -3.49 18.28
N VAL A 166 -0.18 -2.36 17.59
CA VAL A 166 -1.19 -1.32 17.54
C VAL A 166 -1.63 -1.03 16.11
N SER A 167 -2.86 -0.54 15.95
CA SER A 167 -3.29 0.07 14.69
C SER A 167 -2.68 1.46 14.57
N GLU A 168 -2.36 1.87 13.35
CA GLU A 168 -1.77 3.18 13.11
C GLU A 168 -2.30 3.87 11.86
N LEU A 169 -2.28 5.18 11.90
CA LEU A 169 -2.34 6.08 10.76
C LEU A 169 -1.00 6.81 10.69
N VAL A 170 -0.35 6.76 9.55
CA VAL A 170 0.99 7.33 9.35
C VAL A 170 0.88 8.71 8.72
N VAL A 171 1.54 9.70 9.32
CA VAL A 171 1.71 11.04 8.75
C VAL A 171 3.19 11.22 8.45
N LEU A 172 3.52 11.59 7.23
CA LEU A 172 4.89 11.87 6.77
C LEU A 172 5.05 13.38 6.59
N HIS A 173 6.15 13.91 7.09
CA HIS A 173 6.54 15.32 6.99
C HIS A 173 7.84 15.46 6.25
#